data_0c5c612e738c2f0bb80f905d14aa3b10
#
_entry.id   0c5c612e738c2f0bb80f905d14aa3b10
#
_cell.length_a   1.000
_cell.length_b   1.000
_cell.length_c   1.000
_cell.angle_alpha   90.00
_cell.angle_beta   90.00
_cell.angle_gamma   90.00
#
_symmetry.space_group_name_H-M   'P 1'
#
loop_
_entity.id
_entity.type
_entity.pdbx_description
1 polymer ?
#
loop_
_entity_poly.entity_id
_entity_poly.type
_entity_poly.pdbx_seq_one_letter_code
_entity_poly.pdbx_strand_id
1 'polypeptide(L)'
;MTKTEFWRFGGTPVPATQAGDIGRRLEGRGWDGLAVGQDIGILPDSYLFLALAAAATTRLKVGTAVSVPLRVAMDVANTIAVLYAASGGRSVVSFGRGDGGFAQIGRKPMTVAAFETYITHVQSYLRKQEVDLDGFPSTMRAVYENDPSLDGPKAPVDISATGPRMIDLAARHADGITFAVGANIDRLRDCIKLARDALAAAGRDPGSLSIGCHIPAAVATGGVSVAEARDIIRGAVLRHTRFSAFDGRVLTGVSEQDREAVLRSFEITRDHARNMPKKADFSVASALPDDFVDRFAIVGDPQECADRFREVMSLGVDRILVLTRVPTTDREEGNAARLADTVLSQLS
;
A
#
# COMPACT_ATOMS: atom_id res chain seq x y z
N MET A 1 -9.58 14.87 15.91
CA MET A 1 -8.78 13.88 15.18
C MET A 1 -9.66 13.35 14.06
N THR A 2 -9.15 13.32 12.83
CA THR A 2 -9.84 12.66 11.71
C THR A 2 -9.96 11.17 12.03
N LYS A 3 -11.08 10.56 11.62
CA LYS A 3 -11.29 9.10 11.80
C LYS A 3 -10.26 8.35 10.96
N THR A 4 -9.58 7.35 11.53
CA THR A 4 -8.68 6.46 10.77
C THR A 4 -9.49 5.61 9.79
N GLU A 5 -9.05 5.57 8.54
CA GLU A 5 -9.70 4.79 7.49
C GLU A 5 -9.09 3.39 7.39
N PHE A 6 -9.94 2.39 7.18
CA PHE A 6 -9.55 1.01 6.94
C PHE A 6 -9.76 0.63 5.48
N TRP A 7 -8.67 0.40 4.77
CA TRP A 7 -8.69 0.00 3.37
C TRP A 7 -8.29 -1.44 3.21
N ARG A 8 -9.07 -2.22 2.48
CA ARG A 8 -8.64 -3.56 2.13
C ARG A 8 -7.56 -3.48 1.04
N PHE A 9 -6.41 -4.09 1.27
CA PHE A 9 -5.42 -4.30 0.23
C PHE A 9 -5.78 -5.56 -0.58
N GLY A 10 -6.08 -5.36 -1.86
CA GLY A 10 -6.36 -6.42 -2.82
C GLY A 10 -5.14 -6.68 -3.71
N GLY A 11 -4.49 -7.83 -3.54
CA GLY A 11 -3.34 -8.26 -4.36
C GLY A 11 -3.63 -9.58 -5.10
N THR A 12 -4.88 -9.96 -5.22
CA THR A 12 -5.30 -11.22 -5.84
C THR A 12 -5.54 -11.02 -7.33
N PRO A 13 -5.03 -11.90 -8.21
CA PRO A 13 -5.41 -11.91 -9.61
C PRO A 13 -6.88 -12.31 -9.74
N VAL A 14 -7.74 -11.33 -9.91
CA VAL A 14 -9.16 -11.51 -10.22
C VAL A 14 -9.46 -10.85 -11.57
N PRO A 15 -10.41 -11.37 -12.35
CA PRO A 15 -10.82 -10.72 -13.57
C PRO A 15 -11.25 -9.26 -13.34
N ALA A 16 -10.81 -8.35 -14.20
CA ALA A 16 -11.16 -6.93 -14.09
C ALA A 16 -12.69 -6.70 -14.11
N THR A 17 -13.43 -7.58 -14.78
CA THR A 17 -14.90 -7.58 -14.80
C THR A 17 -15.55 -7.75 -13.41
N GLN A 18 -14.83 -8.26 -12.43
CA GLN A 18 -15.30 -8.42 -11.05
C GLN A 18 -15.02 -7.19 -10.17
N ALA A 19 -14.31 -6.19 -10.67
CA ALA A 19 -13.89 -5.03 -9.87
C ALA A 19 -15.07 -4.30 -9.22
N GLY A 20 -16.16 -4.10 -9.98
CA GLY A 20 -17.37 -3.46 -9.48
C GLY A 20 -18.06 -4.26 -8.36
N ASP A 21 -18.14 -5.58 -8.52
CA ASP A 21 -18.73 -6.45 -7.49
C ASP A 21 -17.89 -6.50 -6.22
N ILE A 22 -16.56 -6.53 -6.36
CA ILE A 22 -15.63 -6.44 -5.23
C ILE A 22 -15.83 -5.11 -4.51
N GLY A 23 -15.87 -4.00 -5.25
CA GLY A 23 -16.11 -2.69 -4.68
C GLY A 23 -17.40 -2.63 -3.86
N ARG A 24 -18.53 -3.08 -4.43
CA ARG A 24 -19.83 -3.11 -3.75
C ARG A 24 -19.82 -3.98 -2.48
N ARG A 25 -19.19 -5.16 -2.53
CA ARG A 25 -19.08 -6.04 -1.36
C ARG A 25 -18.26 -5.38 -0.23
N LEU A 26 -17.14 -4.73 -0.55
CA LEU A 26 -16.32 -4.03 0.44
C LEU A 26 -17.06 -2.84 1.04
N GLU A 27 -17.68 -2.02 0.20
CA GLU A 27 -18.48 -0.87 0.65
C GLU A 27 -19.63 -1.30 1.55
N GLY A 28 -20.35 -2.37 1.19
CA GLY A 28 -21.44 -2.94 1.97
C GLY A 28 -21.01 -3.53 3.32
N ARG A 29 -19.72 -3.91 3.46
CA ARG A 29 -19.15 -4.40 4.72
C ARG A 29 -18.46 -3.33 5.55
N GLY A 30 -18.56 -2.08 5.17
CA GLY A 30 -18.03 -0.97 5.96
C GLY A 30 -16.52 -0.70 5.77
N TRP A 31 -15.88 -1.28 4.76
CA TRP A 31 -14.54 -0.86 4.38
C TRP A 31 -14.57 0.57 3.84
N ASP A 32 -13.62 1.39 4.26
CA ASP A 32 -13.49 2.76 3.79
C ASP A 32 -12.83 2.83 2.40
N GLY A 33 -12.02 1.84 2.04
CA GLY A 33 -11.35 1.83 0.75
C GLY A 33 -10.85 0.47 0.26
N LEU A 34 -10.46 0.47 -1.02
CA LEU A 34 -9.82 -0.62 -1.73
C LEU A 34 -8.50 -0.14 -2.32
N ALA A 35 -7.40 -0.78 -1.97
CA ALA A 35 -6.10 -0.55 -2.60
C ALA A 35 -5.64 -1.78 -3.38
N VAL A 36 -5.08 -1.59 -4.58
CA VAL A 36 -4.54 -2.67 -5.41
C VAL A 36 -3.10 -2.40 -5.83
N GLY A 37 -2.30 -3.45 -5.90
CA GLY A 37 -0.92 -3.38 -6.38
C GLY A 37 -0.83 -3.33 -7.89
N GLN A 38 0.24 -2.75 -8.44
CA GLN A 38 0.59 -2.83 -9.85
C GLN A 38 1.68 -3.90 -10.04
N ASP A 39 1.26 -5.14 -10.20
CA ASP A 39 2.14 -6.28 -10.51
C ASP A 39 1.98 -6.63 -11.99
N ILE A 40 2.88 -6.13 -12.81
CA ILE A 40 2.84 -6.27 -14.27
C ILE A 40 2.88 -7.75 -14.65
N GLY A 41 1.98 -8.15 -15.54
CA GLY A 41 1.91 -9.54 -16.02
C GLY A 41 1.31 -10.55 -15.04
N ILE A 42 0.96 -10.12 -13.82
CA ILE A 42 0.29 -10.95 -12.80
C ILE A 42 -1.12 -10.43 -12.52
N LEU A 43 -1.28 -9.11 -12.36
CA LEU A 43 -2.55 -8.47 -12.07
C LEU A 43 -3.08 -7.70 -13.29
N PRO A 44 -4.40 -7.53 -13.42
CA PRO A 44 -4.98 -6.57 -14.35
C PRO A 44 -4.42 -5.16 -14.14
N ASP A 45 -4.55 -4.30 -15.13
CA ASP A 45 -4.18 -2.88 -14.98
C ASP A 45 -4.90 -2.28 -13.79
N SER A 46 -4.11 -1.75 -12.84
CA SER A 46 -4.63 -1.28 -11.55
C SER A 46 -5.55 -0.09 -11.69
N TYR A 47 -5.25 0.83 -12.61
CA TYR A 47 -6.04 2.04 -12.80
C TYR A 47 -7.41 1.72 -13.42
N LEU A 48 -7.46 0.82 -14.41
CA LEU A 48 -8.72 0.36 -14.99
C LEU A 48 -9.55 -0.42 -13.98
N PHE A 49 -8.90 -1.28 -13.18
CA PHE A 49 -9.59 -2.02 -12.11
C PHE A 49 -10.21 -1.05 -11.09
N LEU A 50 -9.46 -0.04 -10.65
CA LEU A 50 -9.91 0.95 -9.68
C LEU A 50 -11.02 1.85 -10.25
N ALA A 51 -10.94 2.21 -11.53
CA ALA A 51 -12.00 2.98 -12.20
C ALA A 51 -13.32 2.20 -12.23
N LEU A 52 -13.29 0.90 -12.56
CA LEU A 52 -14.48 0.04 -12.53
C LEU A 52 -15.05 -0.12 -11.12
N ALA A 53 -14.19 -0.26 -10.11
CA ALA A 53 -14.63 -0.35 -8.72
C ALA A 53 -15.24 0.98 -8.24
N ALA A 54 -14.64 2.11 -8.58
CA ALA A 54 -15.13 3.44 -8.24
C ALA A 54 -16.48 3.75 -8.89
N ALA A 55 -16.65 3.39 -10.16
CA ALA A 55 -17.91 3.56 -10.89
C ALA A 55 -19.07 2.74 -10.31
N ALA A 56 -18.78 1.65 -9.63
CA ALA A 56 -19.77 0.75 -9.04
C ALA A 56 -20.10 1.07 -7.56
N THR A 57 -19.46 2.10 -6.96
CA THR A 57 -19.56 2.44 -5.53
C THR A 57 -19.79 3.93 -5.35
N THR A 58 -20.28 4.32 -4.18
CA THR A 58 -20.60 5.72 -3.88
C THR A 58 -19.72 6.36 -2.80
N ARG A 59 -19.17 5.56 -1.89
CA ARG A 59 -18.36 6.01 -0.74
C ARG A 59 -16.96 5.40 -0.73
N LEU A 60 -16.82 4.17 -1.27
CA LEU A 60 -15.56 3.45 -1.23
C LEU A 60 -14.46 4.27 -1.90
N LYS A 61 -13.41 4.56 -1.16
CA LYS A 61 -12.18 5.13 -1.71
C LYS A 61 -11.41 4.07 -2.48
N VAL A 62 -10.68 4.49 -3.50
CA VAL A 62 -9.89 3.57 -4.33
C VAL A 62 -8.45 4.06 -4.45
N GLY A 63 -7.48 3.15 -4.51
CA GLY A 63 -6.09 3.57 -4.61
C GLY A 63 -5.12 2.48 -5.01
N THR A 64 -3.92 2.88 -5.36
CA THR A 64 -2.83 1.93 -5.62
C THR A 64 -2.00 1.69 -4.36
N ALA A 65 -1.46 0.44 -4.23
CA ALA A 65 -0.53 0.12 -3.17
C ALA A 65 0.43 -1.02 -3.61
N VAL A 66 1.40 -0.72 -4.50
CA VAL A 66 1.74 0.62 -5.02
C VAL A 66 1.70 0.62 -6.53
N SER A 67 1.63 1.80 -7.13
CA SER A 67 1.96 2.03 -8.52
C SER A 67 3.48 2.11 -8.68
N VAL A 68 3.98 1.70 -9.86
CA VAL A 68 5.40 1.78 -10.19
C VAL A 68 5.63 2.70 -11.39
N PRO A 69 6.77 3.40 -11.47
CA PRO A 69 7.01 4.43 -12.50
C PRO A 69 7.36 3.82 -13.87
N LEU A 70 6.43 3.07 -14.45
CA LEU A 70 6.56 2.41 -15.76
C LEU A 70 6.11 3.29 -16.92
N ARG A 71 5.18 4.19 -16.65
CA ARG A 71 4.66 5.16 -17.61
C ARG A 71 5.42 6.47 -17.48
N VAL A 72 5.48 7.27 -18.53
CA VAL A 72 6.01 8.63 -18.44
C VAL A 72 5.17 9.48 -17.48
N ALA A 73 5.78 10.44 -16.80
CA ALA A 73 5.14 11.21 -15.74
C ALA A 73 3.86 11.93 -16.18
N MET A 74 3.82 12.45 -17.41
CA MET A 74 2.62 13.11 -17.96
C MET A 74 1.46 12.12 -18.13
N ASP A 75 1.72 10.95 -18.72
CA ASP A 75 0.67 9.94 -18.96
C ASP A 75 0.05 9.45 -17.66
N VAL A 76 0.88 9.16 -16.66
CA VAL A 76 0.34 8.73 -15.36
C VAL A 76 -0.36 9.86 -14.62
N ALA A 77 0.11 11.11 -14.72
CA ALA A 77 -0.57 12.26 -14.13
C ALA A 77 -1.96 12.48 -14.73
N ASN A 78 -2.09 12.33 -16.07
CA ASN A 78 -3.39 12.35 -16.73
C ASN A 78 -4.31 11.24 -16.21
N THR A 79 -3.81 10.01 -16.16
CA THR A 79 -4.57 8.87 -15.61
C THR A 79 -5.04 9.14 -14.17
N ILE A 80 -4.19 9.71 -13.32
CA ILE A 80 -4.50 10.05 -11.92
C ILE A 80 -5.59 11.15 -11.86
N ALA A 81 -5.46 12.20 -12.66
CA ALA A 81 -6.43 13.30 -12.68
C ALA A 81 -7.82 12.79 -13.09
N VAL A 82 -7.89 12.01 -14.17
CA VAL A 82 -9.15 11.43 -14.67
C VAL A 82 -9.75 10.45 -13.65
N LEU A 83 -8.96 9.57 -13.05
CA LEU A 83 -9.44 8.64 -12.03
C LEU A 83 -9.98 9.39 -10.80
N TYR A 84 -9.32 10.48 -10.39
CA TYR A 84 -9.76 11.30 -9.26
C TYR A 84 -11.10 11.97 -9.53
N ALA A 85 -11.25 12.60 -10.68
CA ALA A 85 -12.51 13.21 -11.11
C ALA A 85 -13.63 12.16 -11.27
N ALA A 86 -13.37 11.07 -11.99
CA ALA A 86 -14.35 10.01 -12.25
C ALA A 86 -14.79 9.29 -10.96
N SER A 87 -13.93 9.22 -9.95
CA SER A 87 -14.28 8.69 -8.63
C SER A 87 -14.99 9.70 -7.72
N GLY A 88 -15.20 10.95 -8.17
CA GLY A 88 -15.73 12.01 -7.30
C GLY A 88 -14.80 12.37 -6.15
N GLY A 89 -13.49 12.42 -6.41
CA GLY A 89 -12.46 12.79 -5.41
C GLY A 89 -12.09 11.68 -4.44
N ARG A 90 -12.43 10.41 -4.74
CA ARG A 90 -12.24 9.27 -3.83
C ARG A 90 -10.98 8.45 -4.13
N SER A 91 -10.10 8.88 -5.06
CA SER A 91 -8.90 8.12 -5.37
C SER A 91 -7.63 8.68 -4.73
N VAL A 92 -6.71 7.78 -4.38
CA VAL A 92 -5.35 8.08 -3.91
C VAL A 92 -4.37 7.18 -4.64
N VAL A 93 -3.35 7.75 -5.27
CA VAL A 93 -2.33 6.95 -5.94
C VAL A 93 -1.03 6.95 -5.14
N SER A 94 -0.69 5.78 -4.61
CA SER A 94 0.57 5.56 -3.90
C SER A 94 1.62 4.97 -4.83
N PHE A 95 2.82 5.52 -4.80
CA PHE A 95 3.96 5.10 -5.61
C PHE A 95 5.05 4.42 -4.78
N GLY A 96 5.69 3.44 -5.41
CA GLY A 96 6.96 2.86 -4.97
C GLY A 96 7.99 2.90 -6.08
N ARG A 97 9.27 2.71 -5.75
CA ARG A 97 10.38 2.75 -6.74
C ARG A 97 10.38 1.59 -7.74
N GLY A 98 9.53 0.57 -7.54
CA GLY A 98 9.33 -0.51 -8.49
C GLY A 98 10.12 -1.80 -8.21
N ASP A 99 10.47 -2.11 -6.97
CA ASP A 99 11.25 -3.32 -6.62
C ASP A 99 10.66 -4.63 -7.18
N GLY A 100 9.35 -4.85 -7.04
CA GLY A 100 8.67 -6.02 -7.59
C GLY A 100 8.33 -5.90 -9.07
N GLY A 101 7.70 -4.79 -9.48
CA GLY A 101 7.22 -4.59 -10.83
C GLY A 101 8.35 -4.54 -11.88
N PHE A 102 9.44 -3.82 -11.61
CA PHE A 102 10.58 -3.78 -12.54
C PHE A 102 11.34 -5.10 -12.62
N ALA A 103 11.40 -5.88 -11.54
CA ALA A 103 12.05 -7.20 -11.58
C ALA A 103 11.39 -8.13 -12.60
N GLN A 104 10.08 -8.03 -12.82
CA GLN A 104 9.34 -8.85 -13.79
C GLN A 104 9.69 -8.56 -15.24
N ILE A 105 10.23 -7.38 -15.52
CA ILE A 105 10.70 -6.99 -16.86
C ILE A 105 12.23 -6.88 -16.93
N GLY A 106 12.94 -7.50 -15.98
CA GLY A 106 14.40 -7.54 -15.95
C GLY A 106 15.07 -6.21 -15.63
N ARG A 107 14.36 -5.25 -15.04
CA ARG A 107 14.90 -3.93 -14.68
C ARG A 107 15.13 -3.81 -13.17
N LYS A 108 16.08 -2.96 -12.80
CA LYS A 108 16.30 -2.55 -11.41
C LYS A 108 15.29 -1.47 -11.00
N PRO A 109 14.94 -1.35 -9.70
CA PRO A 109 14.17 -0.22 -9.20
C PRO A 109 14.83 1.11 -9.55
N MET A 110 14.04 2.17 -9.70
CA MET A 110 14.60 3.52 -9.86
C MET A 110 15.52 3.87 -8.69
N THR A 111 16.56 4.64 -8.96
CA THR A 111 17.33 5.30 -7.89
C THR A 111 16.45 6.30 -7.15
N VAL A 112 16.79 6.66 -5.92
CA VAL A 112 16.00 7.64 -5.16
C VAL A 112 15.93 8.97 -5.91
N ALA A 113 17.04 9.44 -6.49
CA ALA A 113 17.08 10.69 -7.26
C ALA A 113 16.18 10.65 -8.51
N ALA A 114 16.27 9.59 -9.32
CA ALA A 114 15.40 9.44 -10.50
C ALA A 114 13.91 9.34 -10.11
N PHE A 115 13.62 8.68 -9.00
CA PHE A 115 12.24 8.59 -8.48
C PHE A 115 11.74 9.95 -7.97
N GLU A 116 12.61 10.74 -7.33
CA GLU A 116 12.30 12.11 -6.90
C GLU A 116 11.93 12.99 -8.10
N THR A 117 12.76 13.00 -9.15
CA THR A 117 12.46 13.72 -10.40
C THR A 117 11.11 13.27 -10.98
N TYR A 118 10.88 11.97 -11.05
CA TYR A 118 9.61 11.43 -11.57
C TYR A 118 8.40 11.92 -10.78
N ILE A 119 8.44 11.85 -9.44
CA ILE A 119 7.34 12.30 -8.58
C ILE A 119 7.14 13.81 -8.67
N THR A 120 8.23 14.59 -8.75
CA THR A 120 8.15 16.04 -8.94
C THR A 120 7.45 16.39 -10.25
N HIS A 121 7.78 15.71 -11.35
CA HIS A 121 7.09 15.90 -12.63
C HIS A 121 5.60 15.54 -12.55
N VAL A 122 5.24 14.38 -11.96
CA VAL A 122 3.83 13.98 -11.74
C VAL A 122 3.08 15.06 -10.96
N GLN A 123 3.66 15.52 -9.86
CA GLN A 123 3.07 16.56 -9.01
C GLN A 123 2.90 17.89 -9.75
N SER A 124 3.88 18.29 -10.58
CA SER A 124 3.81 19.51 -11.36
C SER A 124 2.69 19.45 -12.41
N TYR A 125 2.58 18.35 -13.14
CA TYR A 125 1.48 18.16 -14.09
C TYR A 125 0.10 18.19 -13.41
N LEU A 126 -0.03 17.54 -12.24
CA LEU A 126 -1.27 17.57 -11.46
C LEU A 126 -1.61 18.97 -10.89
N ARG A 127 -0.59 19.83 -10.72
CA ARG A 127 -0.77 21.24 -10.33
C ARG A 127 -0.97 22.18 -11.53
N LYS A 128 -1.12 21.63 -12.74
CA LYS A 128 -1.25 22.40 -14.00
C LYS A 128 -0.02 23.25 -14.30
N GLN A 129 1.16 22.86 -13.79
CA GLN A 129 2.43 23.53 -13.97
C GLN A 129 3.19 22.95 -15.17
N GLU A 130 4.02 23.79 -15.77
CA GLU A 130 4.97 23.39 -16.79
C GLU A 130 6.13 22.59 -16.17
N VAL A 131 6.62 21.60 -16.90
CA VAL A 131 7.77 20.77 -16.57
C VAL A 131 8.80 20.94 -17.68
N ASP A 132 10.02 21.30 -17.32
CA ASP A 132 11.15 21.30 -18.24
C ASP A 132 11.67 19.86 -18.42
N LEU A 133 11.59 19.37 -19.65
CA LEU A 133 12.14 18.07 -20.04
C LEU A 133 13.40 18.31 -20.89
N ASP A 134 14.53 18.55 -20.22
CA ASP A 134 15.83 18.80 -20.86
C ASP A 134 15.77 19.94 -21.91
N GLY A 135 15.17 21.07 -21.52
CA GLY A 135 14.99 22.25 -22.38
C GLY A 135 13.71 22.25 -23.22
N PHE A 136 12.88 21.20 -23.10
CA PHE A 136 11.57 21.16 -23.74
C PHE A 136 10.45 21.48 -22.72
N PRO A 137 9.73 22.61 -22.85
CA PRO A 137 8.63 22.95 -21.97
C PRO A 137 7.44 22.01 -22.24
N SER A 138 7.01 21.30 -21.23
CA SER A 138 5.96 20.27 -21.28
C SER A 138 4.82 20.59 -20.34
N THR A 139 3.58 20.50 -20.79
CA THR A 139 2.39 20.80 -19.97
C THR A 139 1.21 19.91 -20.32
N MET A 140 0.36 19.60 -19.32
CA MET A 140 -0.93 18.93 -19.48
C MET A 140 -2.11 19.91 -19.69
N ARG A 141 -1.84 21.18 -20.02
CA ARG A 141 -2.84 22.24 -20.06
C ARG A 141 -4.07 21.87 -20.90
N ALA A 142 -3.87 21.34 -22.11
CA ALA A 142 -4.95 21.00 -23.01
C ALA A 142 -5.95 19.95 -22.44
N VAL A 143 -5.50 19.03 -21.62
CA VAL A 143 -6.38 18.06 -20.94
C VAL A 143 -7.35 18.80 -20.01
N TYR A 144 -6.84 19.71 -19.20
CA TYR A 144 -7.65 20.49 -18.26
C TYR A 144 -8.58 21.49 -18.95
N GLU A 145 -8.15 22.08 -20.07
CA GLU A 145 -8.98 23.01 -20.87
C GLU A 145 -10.14 22.29 -21.58
N ASN A 146 -9.96 21.03 -21.96
CA ASN A 146 -10.96 20.23 -22.68
C ASN A 146 -11.91 19.45 -21.77
N ASP A 147 -11.57 19.26 -20.48
CA ASP A 147 -12.40 18.51 -19.54
C ASP A 147 -12.63 19.31 -18.23
N PRO A 148 -13.73 20.05 -18.14
CA PRO A 148 -14.07 20.81 -16.94
C PRO A 148 -14.24 19.96 -15.67
N SER A 149 -14.44 18.63 -15.77
CA SER A 149 -14.50 17.74 -14.61
C SER A 149 -13.17 17.68 -13.86
N LEU A 150 -12.06 18.09 -14.50
CA LEU A 150 -10.72 18.15 -13.94
C LEU A 150 -10.39 19.49 -13.25
N ASP A 151 -11.33 20.42 -13.17
CA ASP A 151 -11.13 21.72 -12.51
C ASP A 151 -11.20 21.67 -10.98
N GLY A 152 -11.45 20.50 -10.42
CA GLY A 152 -11.46 20.25 -8.99
C GLY A 152 -10.09 20.31 -8.32
N PRO A 153 -10.03 19.96 -7.03
CA PRO A 153 -8.78 19.86 -6.29
C PRO A 153 -7.79 18.87 -6.94
N LYS A 154 -6.50 19.16 -6.81
CA LYS A 154 -5.45 18.24 -7.26
C LYS A 154 -5.61 16.86 -6.61
N ALA A 155 -5.53 15.81 -7.42
CA ALA A 155 -5.52 14.44 -6.95
C ALA A 155 -4.34 14.19 -6.00
N PRO A 156 -4.54 13.55 -4.84
CA PRO A 156 -3.46 13.28 -3.89
C PRO A 156 -2.52 12.18 -4.40
N VAL A 157 -1.23 12.42 -4.22
CA VAL A 157 -0.15 11.46 -4.49
C VAL A 157 0.48 11.02 -3.18
N ASP A 158 0.51 9.72 -2.96
CA ASP A 158 1.10 9.07 -1.79
C ASP A 158 2.41 8.35 -2.19
N ILE A 159 3.33 8.19 -1.25
CA ILE A 159 4.56 7.43 -1.45
C ILE A 159 4.66 6.35 -0.39
N SER A 160 4.82 5.10 -0.83
CA SER A 160 5.12 4.00 0.08
C SER A 160 6.61 3.99 0.43
N ALA A 161 6.92 4.05 1.73
CA ALA A 161 8.27 4.20 2.23
C ALA A 161 8.57 3.25 3.39
N THR A 162 9.84 2.80 3.48
CA THR A 162 10.34 1.96 4.57
C THR A 162 11.64 2.50 5.17
N GLY A 163 12.44 3.18 4.38
CA GLY A 163 13.75 3.68 4.79
C GLY A 163 13.83 5.21 4.82
N PRO A 164 14.80 5.78 5.55
CA PRO A 164 14.85 7.21 5.86
C PRO A 164 14.92 8.12 4.62
N ARG A 165 15.65 7.74 3.57
CA ARG A 165 15.73 8.54 2.34
C ARG A 165 14.39 8.63 1.60
N MET A 166 13.59 7.54 1.61
CA MET A 166 12.27 7.55 0.99
C MET A 166 11.25 8.29 1.85
N ILE A 167 11.39 8.24 3.17
CA ILE A 167 10.55 8.99 4.12
C ILE A 167 10.80 10.50 3.93
N ASP A 168 12.05 10.91 3.85
CA ASP A 168 12.43 12.31 3.58
C ASP A 168 11.87 12.81 2.24
N LEU A 169 12.02 12.02 1.17
CA LEU A 169 11.47 12.34 -0.15
C LEU A 169 9.95 12.49 -0.11
N ALA A 170 9.24 11.57 0.54
CA ALA A 170 7.79 11.64 0.67
C ALA A 170 7.36 12.88 1.46
N ALA A 171 8.04 13.18 2.56
CA ALA A 171 7.76 14.36 3.38
C ALA A 171 7.97 15.67 2.59
N ARG A 172 8.90 15.73 1.65
CA ARG A 172 9.13 16.93 0.82
C ARG A 172 8.15 17.08 -0.36
N HIS A 173 7.74 15.98 -0.98
CA HIS A 173 7.09 16.04 -2.30
C HIS A 173 5.69 15.41 -2.37
N ALA A 174 5.27 14.56 -1.42
CA ALA A 174 4.00 13.86 -1.49
C ALA A 174 2.89 14.53 -0.66
N ASP A 175 1.64 14.13 -0.94
CA ASP A 175 0.47 14.51 -0.14
C ASP A 175 0.17 13.46 0.94
N GLY A 176 0.76 12.27 0.80
CA GLY A 176 0.67 11.21 1.79
C GLY A 176 1.92 10.33 1.81
N ILE A 177 2.10 9.63 2.91
CA ILE A 177 3.12 8.61 3.07
C ILE A 177 2.49 7.35 3.67
N THR A 178 2.82 6.19 3.11
CA THR A 178 2.35 4.90 3.61
C THR A 178 3.53 4.03 4.00
N PHE A 179 3.63 3.68 5.29
CA PHE A 179 4.72 2.87 5.82
C PHE A 179 4.46 1.37 5.60
N ALA A 180 5.39 0.69 4.96
CA ALA A 180 5.33 -0.76 4.75
C ALA A 180 6.24 -1.49 5.76
N VAL A 181 5.96 -1.33 7.06
CA VAL A 181 6.75 -1.87 8.17
C VAL A 181 5.98 -2.84 9.07
N GLY A 182 4.74 -3.17 8.70
CA GLY A 182 3.87 -4.06 9.47
C GLY A 182 3.36 -3.42 10.76
N ALA A 183 2.88 -4.26 11.69
CA ALA A 183 2.26 -3.86 12.95
C ALA A 183 3.29 -3.62 14.08
N ASN A 184 4.56 -3.45 13.77
CA ASN A 184 5.57 -3.13 14.77
C ASN A 184 5.44 -1.68 15.23
N ILE A 185 4.87 -1.48 16.40
CA ILE A 185 4.49 -0.17 16.96
C ILE A 185 5.69 0.77 17.12
N ASP A 186 6.81 0.28 17.64
CA ASP A 186 7.99 1.12 17.86
C ASP A 186 8.56 1.60 16.53
N ARG A 187 8.61 0.73 15.55
CA ARG A 187 9.07 1.08 14.21
C ARG A 187 8.12 2.04 13.50
N LEU A 188 6.81 1.86 13.63
CA LEU A 188 5.81 2.80 13.11
C LEU A 188 6.00 4.18 13.75
N ARG A 189 6.17 4.23 15.07
CA ARG A 189 6.41 5.48 15.82
C ARG A 189 7.66 6.19 15.31
N ASP A 190 8.76 5.46 15.12
CA ASP A 190 10.01 6.02 14.59
C ASP A 190 9.84 6.55 13.16
N CYS A 191 9.16 5.80 12.30
CA CYS A 191 8.89 6.23 10.93
C CYS A 191 8.00 7.49 10.88
N ILE A 192 6.96 7.55 11.71
CA ILE A 192 6.07 8.71 11.82
C ILE A 192 6.85 9.94 12.33
N LYS A 193 7.68 9.74 13.37
CA LYS A 193 8.53 10.82 13.87
C LYS A 193 9.46 11.35 12.78
N LEU A 194 10.15 10.46 12.09
CA LEU A 194 11.07 10.83 11.01
C LEU A 194 10.36 11.59 9.87
N ALA A 195 9.14 11.18 9.51
CA ALA A 195 8.35 11.87 8.49
C ALA A 195 7.93 13.28 8.94
N ARG A 196 7.51 13.43 10.19
CA ARG A 196 7.14 14.73 10.75
C ARG A 196 8.32 15.67 10.88
N ASP A 197 9.48 15.17 11.31
CA ASP A 197 10.72 15.94 11.40
C ASP A 197 11.16 16.43 10.01
N ALA A 198 11.11 15.54 9.00
CA ALA A 198 11.45 15.89 7.62
C ALA A 198 10.45 16.89 7.00
N LEU A 199 9.16 16.76 7.31
CA LEU A 199 8.12 17.69 6.87
C LEU A 199 8.36 19.11 7.44
N ALA A 200 8.68 19.19 8.73
CA ALA A 200 9.02 20.44 9.40
C ALA A 200 10.30 21.06 8.83
N ALA A 201 11.34 20.24 8.58
CA ALA A 201 12.58 20.70 7.95
C ALA A 201 12.36 21.24 6.53
N ALA A 202 11.36 20.71 5.81
CA ALA A 202 10.96 21.20 4.50
C ALA A 202 10.07 22.47 4.56
N GLY A 203 9.76 22.99 5.75
CA GLY A 203 8.88 24.15 5.94
C GLY A 203 7.42 23.92 5.52
N ARG A 204 6.96 22.68 5.49
CA ARG A 204 5.59 22.34 5.09
C ARG A 204 4.65 22.32 6.30
N ASP A 205 3.36 22.58 6.03
CA ASP A 205 2.30 22.49 7.04
C ASP A 205 2.26 21.07 7.64
N PRO A 206 2.24 20.90 8.98
CA PRO A 206 2.11 19.60 9.63
C PRO A 206 0.90 18.77 9.19
N GLY A 207 -0.20 19.42 8.79
CA GLY A 207 -1.41 18.78 8.28
C GLY A 207 -1.37 18.42 6.79
N SER A 208 -0.32 18.79 6.06
CA SER A 208 -0.24 18.60 4.60
C SER A 208 0.20 17.19 4.16
N LEU A 209 0.51 16.29 5.11
CA LEU A 209 0.97 14.93 4.83
C LEU A 209 0.07 13.92 5.56
N SER A 210 -0.74 13.18 4.79
CA SER A 210 -1.52 12.06 5.33
C SER A 210 -0.61 10.87 5.66
N ILE A 211 -0.81 10.25 6.82
CA ILE A 211 -0.01 9.13 7.31
C ILE A 211 -0.77 7.82 7.16
N GLY A 212 -0.23 6.89 6.39
CA GLY A 212 -0.77 5.55 6.22
C GLY A 212 0.21 4.46 6.64
N CYS A 213 -0.31 3.24 6.84
CA CYS A 213 0.52 2.06 7.06
C CYS A 213 -0.10 0.79 6.48
N HIS A 214 0.76 -0.17 6.08
CA HIS A 214 0.37 -1.51 5.67
C HIS A 214 0.40 -2.44 6.87
N ILE A 215 -0.71 -3.05 7.22
CA ILE A 215 -0.83 -3.99 8.33
C ILE A 215 -1.34 -5.35 7.82
N PRO A 216 -0.52 -6.40 7.84
CA PRO A 216 -1.02 -7.76 7.69
C PRO A 216 -1.93 -8.10 8.87
N ALA A 217 -3.13 -8.62 8.62
CA ALA A 217 -4.04 -9.00 9.70
C ALA A 217 -4.90 -10.23 9.37
N ALA A 218 -5.10 -11.08 10.39
CA ALA A 218 -6.03 -12.20 10.32
C ALA A 218 -6.69 -12.43 11.69
N VAL A 219 -8.00 -12.70 11.70
CA VAL A 219 -8.78 -12.87 12.92
C VAL A 219 -9.19 -14.32 13.14
N ALA A 220 -8.97 -14.80 14.35
CA ALA A 220 -9.37 -16.13 14.83
C ALA A 220 -10.83 -16.08 15.31
N THR A 221 -11.74 -16.42 14.43
CA THR A 221 -13.18 -16.47 14.71
C THR A 221 -13.91 -17.36 13.71
N GLY A 222 -15.14 -17.74 13.97
CA GLY A 222 -15.94 -18.55 13.04
C GLY A 222 -15.33 -19.94 12.76
N GLY A 223 -14.74 -20.58 13.76
CA GLY A 223 -14.09 -21.88 13.66
C GLY A 223 -12.61 -21.85 13.16
N VAL A 224 -12.04 -20.65 13.00
CA VAL A 224 -10.61 -20.46 12.68
C VAL A 224 -9.85 -20.25 13.97
N SER A 225 -8.85 -21.10 14.24
CA SER A 225 -7.93 -20.97 15.37
C SER A 225 -6.88 -19.86 15.15
N VAL A 226 -6.21 -19.42 16.22
CA VAL A 226 -5.10 -18.46 16.13
C VAL A 226 -3.96 -18.98 15.25
N ALA A 227 -3.65 -20.30 15.34
CA ALA A 227 -2.62 -20.91 14.49
C ALA A 227 -3.00 -20.84 13.00
N GLU A 228 -4.25 -21.18 12.65
CA GLU A 228 -4.74 -21.05 11.27
C GLU A 228 -4.77 -19.60 10.81
N ALA A 229 -5.12 -18.65 11.68
CA ALA A 229 -5.08 -17.22 11.37
C ALA A 229 -3.64 -16.75 11.07
N ARG A 230 -2.64 -17.22 11.83
CA ARG A 230 -1.20 -16.97 11.51
C ARG A 230 -0.84 -17.52 10.14
N ASP A 231 -1.24 -18.75 9.83
CA ASP A 231 -0.94 -19.37 8.54
C ASP A 231 -1.58 -18.62 7.36
N ILE A 232 -2.78 -18.10 7.56
CA ILE A 232 -3.45 -17.24 6.56
C ILE A 232 -2.58 -16.02 6.22
N ILE A 233 -1.89 -15.43 7.17
CA ILE A 233 -1.20 -14.14 6.97
C ILE A 233 0.32 -14.25 6.80
N ARG A 234 0.96 -15.41 7.09
CA ARG A 234 2.41 -15.62 7.01
C ARG A 234 3.02 -15.14 5.68
N GLY A 235 2.38 -15.48 4.57
CA GLY A 235 2.84 -15.06 3.25
C GLY A 235 2.81 -13.54 3.05
N ALA A 236 1.84 -12.85 3.63
CA ALA A 236 1.79 -11.39 3.59
C ALA A 236 2.88 -10.77 4.48
N VAL A 237 3.15 -11.34 5.65
CA VAL A 237 4.27 -10.93 6.52
C VAL A 237 5.58 -11.07 5.77
N LEU A 238 5.86 -12.23 5.17
CA LEU A 238 7.07 -12.46 4.38
C LEU A 238 7.23 -11.45 3.25
N ARG A 239 6.15 -11.19 2.50
CA ARG A 239 6.16 -10.22 1.40
C ARG A 239 6.53 -8.81 1.87
N HIS A 240 6.00 -8.37 3.00
CA HIS A 240 6.19 -6.99 3.49
C HIS A 240 7.50 -6.81 4.25
N THR A 241 7.88 -7.77 5.08
CA THR A 241 9.12 -7.67 5.85
C THR A 241 10.37 -7.72 4.98
N ARG A 242 10.32 -8.38 3.80
CA ARG A 242 11.46 -8.40 2.87
C ARG A 242 11.88 -7.00 2.38
N PHE A 243 10.93 -6.06 2.23
CA PHE A 243 11.26 -4.69 1.83
C PHE A 243 12.05 -3.95 2.91
N SER A 244 11.96 -4.44 4.13
CA SER A 244 12.67 -3.93 5.29
C SER A 244 13.92 -4.75 5.65
N ALA A 245 14.19 -5.85 4.94
CA ALA A 245 15.29 -6.77 5.24
C ALA A 245 16.67 -6.13 5.13
N PHE A 246 16.80 -5.08 4.32
CA PHE A 246 18.01 -4.28 4.21
C PHE A 246 18.22 -3.29 5.38
N ASP A 247 17.20 -3.11 6.21
CA ASP A 247 17.27 -2.41 7.46
C ASP A 247 17.41 -3.46 8.57
N GLY A 248 18.62 -3.67 9.11
CA GLY A 248 18.93 -4.68 10.12
C GLY A 248 17.97 -4.71 11.32
N ARG A 249 17.18 -3.64 11.51
CA ARG A 249 16.13 -3.53 12.53
C ARG A 249 14.99 -4.53 12.38
N VAL A 250 14.73 -5.05 11.17
CA VAL A 250 13.70 -6.10 10.95
C VAL A 250 14.04 -7.38 11.73
N LEU A 251 15.32 -7.64 11.91
CA LEU A 251 15.82 -8.81 12.64
C LEU A 251 16.09 -8.55 14.12
N THR A 252 15.82 -7.33 14.61
CA THR A 252 15.96 -7.02 16.04
C THR A 252 15.00 -7.88 16.85
N GLY A 253 15.53 -8.62 17.83
CA GLY A 253 14.75 -9.54 18.67
C GLY A 253 14.35 -10.86 18.02
N VAL A 254 14.82 -11.15 16.80
CA VAL A 254 14.75 -12.50 16.22
C VAL A 254 15.85 -13.36 16.87
N SER A 255 15.51 -14.58 17.32
CA SER A 255 16.49 -15.50 17.88
C SER A 255 17.55 -15.84 16.83
N GLU A 256 18.78 -16.20 17.24
CA GLU A 256 19.83 -16.59 16.30
C GLU A 256 19.43 -17.82 15.50
N GLN A 257 18.70 -18.75 16.11
CA GLN A 257 18.17 -19.94 15.45
C GLN A 257 17.17 -19.60 14.33
N ASP A 258 16.31 -18.60 14.54
CA ASP A 258 15.27 -18.21 13.59
C ASP A 258 15.78 -17.26 12.52
N ARG A 259 16.89 -16.56 12.81
CA ARG A 259 17.48 -15.55 11.93
C ARG A 259 17.86 -16.11 10.56
N GLU A 260 18.47 -17.29 10.53
CA GLU A 260 18.85 -17.96 9.29
C GLU A 260 17.61 -18.34 8.46
N ALA A 261 16.55 -18.88 9.10
CA ALA A 261 15.30 -19.24 8.44
C ALA A 261 14.61 -18.01 7.83
N VAL A 262 14.55 -16.89 8.57
CA VAL A 262 13.98 -15.63 8.09
C VAL A 262 14.78 -15.06 6.90
N LEU A 263 16.11 -15.00 7.01
CA LEU A 263 16.97 -14.51 5.93
C LEU A 263 16.87 -15.37 4.68
N ARG A 264 16.89 -16.69 4.83
CA ARG A 264 16.71 -17.64 3.72
C ARG A 264 15.34 -17.46 3.04
N SER A 265 14.29 -17.24 3.80
CA SER A 265 12.96 -16.95 3.26
C SER A 265 12.94 -15.66 2.45
N PHE A 266 13.66 -14.62 2.88
CA PHE A 266 13.80 -13.38 2.12
C PHE A 266 14.58 -13.57 0.81
N GLU A 267 15.68 -14.36 0.83
CA GLU A 267 16.46 -14.65 -0.36
C GLU A 267 15.65 -15.41 -1.41
N ILE A 268 14.97 -16.47 -1.01
CA ILE A 268 14.13 -17.28 -1.90
C ILE A 268 13.04 -16.39 -2.50
N THR A 269 12.37 -15.56 -1.70
CA THR A 269 11.31 -14.67 -2.19
C THR A 269 11.86 -13.61 -3.17
N ARG A 270 13.07 -13.10 -2.93
CA ARG A 270 13.75 -12.16 -3.83
C ARG A 270 14.11 -12.82 -5.16
N ASP A 271 14.62 -14.03 -5.13
CA ASP A 271 15.06 -14.75 -6.33
C ASP A 271 13.85 -15.22 -7.16
N HIS A 272 12.76 -15.62 -6.51
CA HIS A 272 11.50 -15.91 -7.19
C HIS A 272 10.93 -14.70 -7.90
N ALA A 273 10.97 -13.51 -7.30
CA ALA A 273 10.51 -12.28 -7.95
C ALA A 273 11.34 -11.94 -9.21
N ARG A 274 12.60 -12.39 -9.28
CA ARG A 274 13.50 -12.15 -10.42
C ARG A 274 13.39 -13.21 -11.52
N ASN A 275 13.09 -14.46 -11.16
CA ASN A 275 13.26 -15.60 -12.05
C ASN A 275 11.95 -16.29 -12.47
N MET A 276 10.81 -15.95 -11.87
CA MET A 276 9.56 -16.67 -12.14
C MET A 276 8.37 -15.74 -12.31
N PRO A 277 7.85 -15.56 -13.52
CA PRO A 277 6.60 -14.82 -13.77
C PRO A 277 5.34 -15.60 -13.34
N LYS A 278 5.47 -16.82 -12.84
CA LYS A 278 4.32 -17.70 -12.55
C LYS A 278 4.25 -18.04 -11.06
N LYS A 279 3.52 -17.25 -10.27
CA LYS A 279 3.23 -17.46 -8.84
C LYS A 279 4.48 -17.40 -7.94
N ALA A 280 4.58 -16.35 -7.13
CA ALA A 280 5.49 -16.38 -6.00
C ALA A 280 5.14 -17.59 -5.11
N ASP A 281 6.09 -18.51 -4.93
CA ASP A 281 5.93 -19.60 -4.00
C ASP A 281 6.12 -19.05 -2.59
N PHE A 282 5.00 -18.93 -1.86
CA PHE A 282 5.02 -18.52 -0.46
C PHE A 282 5.07 -19.70 0.51
N SER A 283 5.29 -20.94 0.02
CA SER A 283 5.46 -22.12 0.88
C SER A 283 6.59 -21.92 1.89
N VAL A 284 7.65 -21.21 1.50
CA VAL A 284 8.75 -20.84 2.38
C VAL A 284 8.32 -19.92 3.55
N ALA A 285 7.14 -19.30 3.50
CA ALA A 285 6.63 -18.52 4.61
C ALA A 285 6.32 -19.38 5.85
N SER A 286 6.09 -20.68 5.68
CA SER A 286 5.91 -21.62 6.78
C SER A 286 7.16 -21.72 7.70
N ALA A 287 8.33 -21.31 7.21
CA ALA A 287 9.55 -21.24 8.00
C ALA A 287 9.65 -20.00 8.91
N LEU A 288 8.73 -19.01 8.77
CA LEU A 288 8.70 -17.86 9.68
C LEU A 288 8.22 -18.29 11.06
N PRO A 289 8.96 -17.97 12.15
CA PRO A 289 8.49 -18.24 13.51
C PRO A 289 7.19 -17.49 13.86
N ASP A 290 6.38 -18.04 14.76
CA ASP A 290 5.11 -17.46 15.17
C ASP A 290 5.28 -16.07 15.81
N ASP A 291 6.28 -15.91 16.69
CA ASP A 291 6.60 -14.63 17.32
C ASP A 291 7.05 -13.57 16.31
N PHE A 292 7.72 -13.98 15.23
CA PHE A 292 8.05 -13.09 14.13
C PHE A 292 6.78 -12.64 13.40
N VAL A 293 5.85 -13.56 13.12
CA VAL A 293 4.56 -13.22 12.49
C VAL A 293 3.77 -12.25 13.38
N ASP A 294 3.63 -12.55 14.67
CA ASP A 294 2.87 -11.74 15.64
C ASP A 294 3.45 -10.33 15.84
N ARG A 295 4.75 -10.15 15.60
CA ARG A 295 5.42 -8.84 15.66
C ARG A 295 5.04 -7.95 14.48
N PHE A 296 4.87 -8.52 13.30
CA PHE A 296 4.63 -7.75 12.06
C PHE A 296 3.18 -7.80 11.57
N ALA A 297 2.34 -8.65 12.17
CA ALA A 297 0.93 -8.78 11.84
C ALA A 297 0.05 -8.54 13.07
N ILE A 298 -1.23 -8.28 12.84
CA ILE A 298 -2.28 -8.33 13.85
C ILE A 298 -2.98 -9.67 13.70
N VAL A 299 -2.79 -10.57 14.67
CA VAL A 299 -3.40 -11.89 14.74
C VAL A 299 -3.90 -12.12 16.16
N GLY A 300 -5.08 -12.70 16.29
CA GLY A 300 -5.69 -13.00 17.60
C GLY A 300 -7.20 -13.17 17.46
N ASP A 301 -7.89 -13.21 18.58
CA ASP A 301 -9.35 -13.14 18.62
C ASP A 301 -9.84 -11.72 18.21
N PRO A 302 -11.15 -11.50 18.02
CA PRO A 302 -11.67 -10.20 17.60
C PRO A 302 -11.30 -9.04 18.52
N GLN A 303 -11.29 -9.27 19.84
CA GLN A 303 -10.96 -8.23 20.82
C GLN A 303 -9.46 -7.89 20.81
N GLU A 304 -8.61 -8.91 20.80
CA GLU A 304 -7.15 -8.74 20.69
C GLU A 304 -6.78 -7.99 19.40
N CYS A 305 -7.40 -8.35 18.28
CA CYS A 305 -7.19 -7.65 17.01
C CYS A 305 -7.64 -6.19 17.09
N ALA A 306 -8.82 -5.92 17.67
CA ALA A 306 -9.33 -4.56 17.81
C ALA A 306 -8.42 -3.70 18.69
N ASP A 307 -7.92 -4.24 19.80
CA ASP A 307 -7.02 -3.53 20.71
C ASP A 307 -5.69 -3.18 20.04
N ARG A 308 -5.11 -4.10 19.29
CA ARG A 308 -3.90 -3.84 18.53
C ARG A 308 -4.10 -2.82 17.40
N PHE A 309 -5.26 -2.81 16.73
CA PHE A 309 -5.57 -1.74 15.79
C PHE A 309 -5.72 -0.38 16.48
N ARG A 310 -6.35 -0.32 17.67
CA ARG A 310 -6.43 0.92 18.47
C ARG A 310 -5.04 1.44 18.84
N GLU A 311 -4.11 0.55 19.17
CA GLU A 311 -2.72 0.92 19.45
C GLU A 311 -2.06 1.57 18.21
N VAL A 312 -2.22 0.98 17.01
CA VAL A 312 -1.76 1.60 15.75
C VAL A 312 -2.43 2.95 15.51
N MET A 313 -3.75 3.04 15.67
CA MET A 313 -4.51 4.29 15.50
C MET A 313 -4.04 5.39 16.45
N SER A 314 -3.63 5.04 17.69
CA SER A 314 -3.13 5.99 18.69
C SER A 314 -1.84 6.70 18.29
N LEU A 315 -1.11 6.18 17.28
CA LEU A 315 0.05 6.84 16.70
C LEU A 315 -0.32 8.01 15.77
N GLY A 316 -1.61 8.23 15.52
CA GLY A 316 -2.11 9.28 14.65
C GLY A 316 -1.96 8.94 13.16
N VAL A 317 -2.28 7.71 12.78
CA VAL A 317 -2.38 7.29 11.38
C VAL A 317 -3.76 7.61 10.83
N ASP A 318 -3.81 8.14 9.61
CA ASP A 318 -5.05 8.49 8.92
C ASP A 318 -5.63 7.30 8.16
N ARG A 319 -4.78 6.34 7.74
CA ARG A 319 -5.19 5.22 6.90
C ARG A 319 -4.40 3.95 7.23
N ILE A 320 -5.13 2.84 7.41
CA ILE A 320 -4.56 1.51 7.56
C ILE A 320 -4.95 0.65 6.35
N LEU A 321 -3.96 0.25 5.56
CA LEU A 321 -4.14 -0.71 4.47
C LEU A 321 -3.99 -2.12 5.03
N VAL A 322 -5.11 -2.82 5.19
CA VAL A 322 -5.15 -4.15 5.79
C VAL A 322 -4.89 -5.21 4.71
N LEU A 323 -3.77 -5.92 4.89
CA LEU A 323 -3.45 -7.07 4.06
C LEU A 323 -4.10 -8.31 4.68
N THR A 324 -5.07 -8.86 4.02
CA THR A 324 -5.83 -10.03 4.53
C THR A 324 -5.26 -11.36 4.04
N ARG A 325 -4.45 -11.35 3.03
CA ARG A 325 -3.57 -12.38 2.45
C ARG A 325 -3.15 -12.00 1.01
N VAL A 326 -2.22 -12.79 0.46
CA VAL A 326 -1.92 -12.90 -0.97
C VAL A 326 -2.14 -14.35 -1.39
N PRO A 327 -2.77 -14.63 -2.42
CA PRO A 327 -4.10 -14.83 -2.93
C PRO A 327 -4.59 -16.29 -3.05
N THR A 328 -5.78 -16.47 -3.57
CA THR A 328 -6.33 -17.54 -4.44
C THR A 328 -7.21 -18.61 -3.83
N THR A 329 -7.81 -18.45 -2.67
CA THR A 329 -8.87 -19.38 -2.23
C THR A 329 -9.99 -18.65 -1.49
N ASP A 330 -11.18 -19.24 -1.44
CA ASP A 330 -12.37 -18.79 -0.67
C ASP A 330 -12.07 -18.41 0.79
N ARG A 331 -10.95 -18.91 1.34
CA ARG A 331 -10.45 -18.56 2.68
C ARG A 331 -10.06 -17.10 2.84
N GLU A 332 -9.72 -16.40 1.76
CA GLU A 332 -9.29 -14.99 1.81
C GLU A 332 -10.45 -14.02 1.93
N GLU A 333 -11.46 -14.17 1.11
CA GLU A 333 -12.70 -13.41 1.27
C GLU A 333 -13.26 -13.66 2.67
N GLY A 334 -13.14 -14.91 3.16
CA GLY A 334 -13.47 -15.27 4.51
C GLY A 334 -12.77 -14.44 5.58
N ASN A 335 -11.45 -14.25 5.50
CA ASN A 335 -10.70 -13.45 6.48
C ASN A 335 -11.05 -11.95 6.40
N ALA A 336 -11.13 -11.39 5.20
CA ALA A 336 -11.53 -9.98 5.01
C ALA A 336 -12.95 -9.71 5.52
N ALA A 337 -13.86 -10.67 5.30
CA ALA A 337 -15.22 -10.62 5.80
C ALA A 337 -15.25 -10.68 7.33
N ARG A 338 -14.58 -11.67 7.93
CA ARG A 338 -14.50 -11.80 9.40
C ARG A 338 -13.89 -10.56 10.05
N LEU A 339 -12.80 -10.02 9.51
CA LEU A 339 -12.21 -8.77 10.01
C LEU A 339 -13.21 -7.62 9.96
N ALA A 340 -13.93 -7.43 8.86
CA ALA A 340 -14.94 -6.39 8.75
C ALA A 340 -16.07 -6.58 9.78
N ASP A 341 -16.62 -7.79 9.84
CA ASP A 341 -17.80 -8.09 10.64
C ASP A 341 -17.52 -8.11 12.16
N THR A 342 -16.30 -8.48 12.58
CA THR A 342 -15.99 -8.71 14.01
C THR A 342 -14.94 -7.79 14.60
N VAL A 343 -14.12 -7.11 13.78
CA VAL A 343 -13.05 -6.21 14.27
C VAL A 343 -13.32 -4.78 13.88
N LEU A 344 -13.50 -4.47 12.56
CA LEU A 344 -13.68 -3.10 12.12
C LEU A 344 -14.98 -2.48 12.64
N SER A 345 -16.03 -3.29 12.82
CA SER A 345 -17.29 -2.87 13.44
C SER A 345 -17.13 -2.36 14.88
N GLN A 346 -16.04 -2.72 15.58
CA GLN A 346 -15.72 -2.23 16.92
C GLN A 346 -14.84 -0.97 16.93
N LEU A 347 -14.34 -0.54 15.76
CA LEU A 347 -13.41 0.57 15.59
C LEU A 347 -14.05 1.78 14.91
N SER A 348 -15.30 1.64 14.44
CA SER A 348 -16.07 2.66 13.72
C SER A 348 -16.67 3.74 14.63
#